data_29937a899a7f87edc25c2700d45667a6
#
_entry.id   29937a899a7f87edc25c2700d45667a6
#
_cell.length_a   1.000
_cell.length_b   1.000
_cell.length_c   1.000
_cell.angle_alpha   90.00
_cell.angle_beta   90.00
_cell.angle_gamma   90.00
#
_symmetry.space_group_name_H-M   'P 1'
#
loop_
_entity.id
_entity.type
_entity.pdbx_description
1 polymer ?
#
loop_
_entity_poly.entity_id
_entity_poly.type
_entity_poly.pdbx_seq_one_letter_code
_entity_poly.pdbx_strand_id
1 'polypeptide(L)'
;MNRKIASHYALIDSHLERNIVIEVDSQRRIVAIDRVANIDTCAGVEFYSGILLAGMVNAHCHLELSYLRGAIAEHTGFAGFAREIGRVRNNFSDEERIAAATAADAQMWQEGVEAVADIANDELIMPIKERSNIRYHTLFELFGLNSTSLDAHVKMASSPSTSITPHSTYSVQDAIFREIAERGTAPLSLHFLESDAEAALYCHRGSLYEWYERMGWSCDFLKYGMPAERIVESIPAERRTLLVHNCAATPIDVMTIETHLRNVSWVLCPESNRYISDVCPPAAMLSSMGVNIALGSDSSASARTLSMVDNMRLLSDIPLVELLLWATKGGARAMGWDDELGDLRVGTSPGIVLLEGADLQQLRLTPTSRTRRII
;
A
#
# COMPACT_ATOMS: atom_id res chain seq x y z
N MET A 1 -29.29 -14.13 -13.12
CA MET A 1 -29.30 -15.13 -12.02
C MET A 1 -28.19 -14.77 -11.07
N ASN A 2 -28.46 -14.88 -9.79
CA ASN A 2 -27.42 -14.70 -8.77
C ASN A 2 -26.47 -15.91 -8.80
N ARG A 3 -25.21 -15.68 -8.46
CA ARG A 3 -24.21 -16.74 -8.27
C ARG A 3 -24.11 -17.05 -6.78
N LYS A 4 -24.01 -18.33 -6.42
CA LYS A 4 -23.75 -18.80 -5.06
C LYS A 4 -22.35 -19.38 -4.99
N ILE A 5 -21.53 -18.82 -4.14
CA ILE A 5 -20.08 -19.11 -4.10
C ILE A 5 -19.73 -19.60 -2.68
N ALA A 6 -18.93 -20.65 -2.61
CA ALA A 6 -18.41 -21.18 -1.34
C ALA A 6 -16.97 -21.69 -1.49
N SER A 7 -16.29 -21.87 -0.36
CA SER A 7 -14.97 -22.46 -0.30
C SER A 7 -14.73 -23.16 1.05
N HIS A 8 -13.51 -23.69 1.27
CA HIS A 8 -13.15 -24.28 2.56
C HIS A 8 -13.28 -23.31 3.71
N TYR A 9 -12.88 -22.05 3.48
CA TYR A 9 -13.01 -20.94 4.42
C TYR A 9 -13.42 -19.66 3.69
N ALA A 10 -14.10 -18.77 4.39
CA ALA A 10 -14.31 -17.39 4.00
C ALA A 10 -13.86 -16.45 5.13
N LEU A 11 -13.21 -15.35 4.80
CA LEU A 11 -12.84 -14.32 5.76
C LEU A 11 -14.06 -13.41 5.99
N ILE A 12 -14.75 -13.60 7.10
CA ILE A 12 -15.96 -12.86 7.48
C ILE A 12 -15.73 -12.22 8.85
N ASP A 13 -16.05 -10.95 9.00
CA ASP A 13 -15.95 -10.23 10.28
C ASP A 13 -14.59 -10.44 10.99
N SER A 14 -13.51 -10.46 10.21
CA SER A 14 -12.13 -10.69 10.68
C SER A 14 -11.80 -12.11 11.16
N HIS A 15 -12.63 -13.10 10.82
CA HIS A 15 -12.42 -14.51 11.16
C HIS A 15 -12.51 -15.41 9.93
N LEU A 16 -11.74 -16.52 9.94
CA LEU A 16 -11.89 -17.57 8.93
C LEU A 16 -13.05 -18.50 9.35
N GLU A 17 -14.15 -18.42 8.61
CA GLU A 17 -15.33 -19.22 8.85
C GLU A 17 -15.49 -20.33 7.80
N ARG A 18 -16.03 -21.47 8.21
CA ARG A 18 -16.40 -22.59 7.33
C ARG A 18 -17.90 -22.55 7.03
N ASN A 19 -18.30 -23.31 6.01
CA ASN A 19 -19.70 -23.48 5.64
C ASN A 19 -20.42 -22.15 5.36
N ILE A 20 -19.70 -21.25 4.70
CA ILE A 20 -20.25 -19.97 4.25
C ILE A 20 -20.61 -20.09 2.77
N VAL A 21 -21.82 -19.68 2.43
CA VAL A 21 -22.29 -19.47 1.05
C VAL A 21 -22.54 -17.99 0.84
N ILE A 22 -21.86 -17.41 -0.12
CA ILE A 22 -22.00 -16.01 -0.50
C ILE A 22 -22.83 -15.94 -1.78
N GLU A 23 -23.93 -15.21 -1.75
CA GLU A 23 -24.75 -14.97 -2.92
C GLU A 23 -24.51 -13.57 -3.48
N VAL A 24 -24.24 -13.50 -4.80
CA VAL A 24 -23.86 -12.29 -5.53
C VAL A 24 -24.80 -12.07 -6.70
N ASP A 25 -25.30 -10.85 -6.88
CA ASP A 25 -26.15 -10.49 -8.02
C ASP A 25 -25.34 -10.18 -9.30
N SER A 26 -26.05 -9.85 -10.37
CA SER A 26 -25.43 -9.50 -11.67
C SER A 26 -24.66 -8.18 -11.66
N GLN A 27 -24.79 -7.36 -10.61
CA GLN A 27 -24.07 -6.11 -10.42
C GLN A 27 -22.87 -6.26 -9.48
N ARG A 28 -22.45 -7.51 -9.21
CA ARG A 28 -21.33 -7.85 -8.31
C ARG A 28 -21.59 -7.50 -6.83
N ARG A 29 -22.87 -7.24 -6.44
CA ARG A 29 -23.23 -6.92 -5.07
C ARG A 29 -23.48 -8.21 -4.30
N ILE A 30 -22.97 -8.31 -3.08
CA ILE A 30 -23.29 -9.38 -2.14
C ILE A 30 -24.72 -9.16 -1.63
N VAL A 31 -25.61 -10.10 -1.93
CA VAL A 31 -27.03 -10.02 -1.54
C VAL A 31 -27.36 -10.90 -0.33
N ALA A 32 -26.56 -11.95 -0.08
CA ALA A 32 -26.66 -12.80 1.12
C ALA A 32 -25.30 -13.41 1.49
N ILE A 33 -25.14 -13.68 2.79
CA ILE A 33 -24.05 -14.49 3.36
C ILE A 33 -24.71 -15.45 4.35
N ASP A 34 -24.77 -16.73 3.95
CA ASP A 34 -25.46 -17.76 4.72
C ASP A 34 -24.46 -18.71 5.41
N ARG A 35 -24.67 -18.96 6.70
CA ARG A 35 -23.99 -20.02 7.44
C ARG A 35 -24.83 -21.28 7.36
N VAL A 36 -24.32 -22.28 6.63
CA VAL A 36 -25.06 -23.52 6.35
C VAL A 36 -24.49 -24.70 7.15
N ALA A 37 -25.30 -25.71 7.42
CA ALA A 37 -24.83 -26.90 8.12
C ALA A 37 -23.83 -27.73 7.26
N ASN A 38 -24.10 -27.81 5.95
CA ASN A 38 -23.27 -28.50 4.98
C ASN A 38 -23.43 -27.88 3.59
N ILE A 39 -22.32 -27.45 2.99
CA ILE A 39 -22.29 -26.85 1.64
C ILE A 39 -22.77 -27.85 0.58
N ASP A 40 -22.45 -29.14 0.71
CA ASP A 40 -22.81 -30.19 -0.26
C ASP A 40 -24.33 -30.35 -0.43
N THR A 41 -25.11 -29.91 0.52
CA THR A 41 -26.57 -29.93 0.46
C THR A 41 -27.18 -28.70 -0.20
N CYS A 42 -26.37 -27.69 -0.54
CA CYS A 42 -26.83 -26.43 -1.09
C CYS A 42 -26.84 -26.50 -2.63
N ALA A 43 -28.02 -26.39 -3.23
CA ALA A 43 -28.16 -26.45 -4.67
C ALA A 43 -27.57 -25.20 -5.36
N GLY A 44 -26.88 -25.41 -6.49
CA GLY A 44 -26.38 -24.33 -7.36
C GLY A 44 -25.19 -23.55 -6.77
N VAL A 45 -24.46 -24.12 -5.82
CA VAL A 45 -23.27 -23.53 -5.25
C VAL A 45 -22.04 -23.86 -6.09
N GLU A 46 -21.28 -22.84 -6.47
CA GLU A 46 -19.95 -22.96 -7.06
C GLU A 46 -18.92 -23.08 -5.93
N PHE A 47 -18.30 -24.25 -5.78
CA PHE A 47 -17.31 -24.48 -4.74
C PHE A 47 -15.88 -24.29 -5.26
N TYR A 48 -15.09 -23.49 -4.54
CA TYR A 48 -13.69 -23.22 -4.83
C TYR A 48 -12.77 -23.72 -3.72
N SER A 49 -11.66 -24.38 -4.08
CA SER A 49 -10.69 -24.88 -3.11
C SER A 49 -9.76 -23.76 -2.63
N GLY A 50 -9.90 -23.31 -1.40
CA GLY A 50 -9.09 -22.23 -0.84
C GLY A 50 -9.81 -21.42 0.24
N ILE A 51 -9.50 -20.13 0.29
CA ILE A 51 -10.08 -19.14 1.20
C ILE A 51 -10.68 -18.01 0.38
N LEU A 52 -11.95 -17.72 0.57
CA LEU A 52 -12.59 -16.52 -0.01
C LEU A 52 -12.35 -15.31 0.90
N LEU A 53 -12.01 -14.19 0.28
CA LEU A 53 -11.83 -12.89 0.93
C LEU A 53 -12.38 -11.76 0.04
N ALA A 54 -12.55 -10.59 0.61
CA ALA A 54 -12.85 -9.38 -0.16
C ALA A 54 -11.68 -9.01 -1.07
N GLY A 55 -11.92 -8.20 -2.09
CA GLY A 55 -10.87 -7.63 -2.93
C GLY A 55 -9.82 -6.92 -2.08
N MET A 56 -8.55 -7.12 -2.46
CA MET A 56 -7.43 -6.54 -1.75
C MET A 56 -7.29 -5.05 -2.04
N VAL A 57 -6.75 -4.31 -1.08
CA VAL A 57 -6.43 -2.89 -1.22
C VAL A 57 -4.93 -2.72 -1.10
N ASN A 58 -4.29 -2.36 -2.21
CA ASN A 58 -2.87 -2.05 -2.26
C ASN A 58 -2.67 -0.60 -1.76
N ALA A 59 -2.20 -0.44 -0.53
CA ALA A 59 -2.14 0.84 0.15
C ALA A 59 -0.93 1.72 -0.25
N HIS A 60 -0.06 1.22 -1.13
CA HIS A 60 1.05 1.98 -1.69
C HIS A 60 1.60 1.30 -2.95
N CYS A 61 1.55 2.01 -4.06
CA CYS A 61 2.06 1.57 -5.34
C CYS A 61 2.63 2.76 -6.12
N HIS A 62 3.60 2.50 -7.00
CA HIS A 62 4.05 3.42 -8.04
C HIS A 62 3.83 2.76 -9.41
N LEU A 63 2.59 2.73 -9.88
CA LEU A 63 2.23 2.09 -11.14
C LEU A 63 3.01 2.68 -12.32
N GLU A 64 3.30 3.98 -12.27
CA GLU A 64 4.09 4.68 -13.29
C GLU A 64 5.49 4.13 -13.49
N LEU A 65 6.07 3.46 -12.46
CA LEU A 65 7.41 2.88 -12.50
C LEU A 65 7.43 1.41 -12.95
N SER A 66 6.33 0.87 -13.44
CA SER A 66 6.22 -0.53 -13.88
C SER A 66 7.19 -0.91 -14.99
N TYR A 67 7.60 0.05 -15.81
CA TYR A 67 8.59 -0.12 -16.89
C TYR A 67 10.02 -0.37 -16.39
N LEU A 68 10.31 -0.11 -15.11
CA LEU A 68 11.63 -0.31 -14.51
C LEU A 68 11.84 -1.71 -13.94
N ARG A 69 10.93 -2.65 -14.16
CA ARG A 69 11.04 -4.03 -13.68
C ARG A 69 12.38 -4.65 -14.12
N GLY A 70 13.23 -5.00 -13.13
CA GLY A 70 14.54 -5.61 -13.38
C GLY A 70 15.60 -4.66 -13.94
N ALA A 71 15.32 -3.35 -14.06
CA ALA A 71 16.27 -2.37 -14.56
C ALA A 71 17.30 -1.93 -13.50
N ILE A 72 17.01 -2.14 -12.23
CA ILE A 72 17.88 -1.81 -11.09
C ILE A 72 18.26 -3.11 -10.39
N ALA A 73 19.51 -3.25 -9.99
CA ALA A 73 19.98 -4.44 -9.28
C ALA A 73 19.46 -4.47 -7.83
N GLU A 74 19.23 -5.69 -7.31
CA GLU A 74 18.86 -5.91 -5.92
C GLU A 74 20.01 -5.54 -4.96
N HIS A 75 19.68 -5.27 -3.70
CA HIS A 75 20.61 -5.06 -2.58
C HIS A 75 21.62 -3.91 -2.81
N THR A 76 21.17 -2.88 -3.53
CA THR A 76 22.00 -1.66 -3.74
C THR A 76 22.00 -0.74 -2.53
N GLY A 77 21.13 -0.99 -1.56
CA GLY A 77 20.82 -0.10 -0.44
C GLY A 77 20.08 1.16 -0.90
N PHE A 78 19.51 1.89 0.04
CA PHE A 78 18.68 3.06 -0.23
C PHE A 78 19.38 4.09 -1.15
N ALA A 79 20.62 4.51 -0.82
CA ALA A 79 21.36 5.49 -1.60
C ALA A 79 21.75 4.98 -3.01
N GLY A 80 22.05 3.68 -3.13
CA GLY A 80 22.33 3.03 -4.40
C GLY A 80 21.10 3.01 -5.30
N PHE A 81 19.95 2.62 -4.75
CA PHE A 81 18.66 2.59 -5.45
C PHE A 81 18.27 3.99 -5.95
N ALA A 82 18.32 5.01 -5.09
CA ALA A 82 17.98 6.39 -5.45
C ALA A 82 18.86 6.93 -6.59
N ARG A 83 20.15 6.58 -6.60
CA ARG A 83 21.05 6.95 -7.70
C ARG A 83 20.72 6.22 -8.99
N GLU A 84 20.46 4.91 -8.93
CA GLU A 84 20.19 4.09 -10.11
C GLU A 84 18.85 4.45 -10.76
N ILE A 85 17.79 4.67 -9.98
CA ILE A 85 16.50 5.11 -10.54
C ILE A 85 16.66 6.45 -11.30
N GLY A 86 17.41 7.41 -10.75
CA GLY A 86 17.72 8.67 -11.42
C GLY A 86 18.48 8.49 -12.75
N ARG A 87 19.32 7.45 -12.86
CA ARG A 87 20.11 7.14 -14.05
C ARG A 87 19.28 6.46 -15.15
N VAL A 88 18.34 5.56 -14.77
CA VAL A 88 17.67 4.69 -15.76
C VAL A 88 16.29 5.18 -16.16
N ARG A 89 15.60 5.95 -15.32
CA ARG A 89 14.20 6.33 -15.52
C ARG A 89 13.90 7.03 -16.86
N ASN A 90 14.86 7.75 -17.42
CA ASN A 90 14.71 8.49 -18.67
C ASN A 90 15.11 7.70 -19.92
N ASN A 91 15.46 6.40 -19.79
CA ASN A 91 15.91 5.57 -20.91
C ASN A 91 14.75 4.89 -21.66
N PHE A 92 13.52 5.16 -21.28
CA PHE A 92 12.32 4.50 -21.81
C PHE A 92 11.38 5.52 -22.45
N SER A 93 10.73 5.12 -23.54
CA SER A 93 9.72 5.95 -24.21
C SER A 93 8.40 5.98 -23.44
N ASP A 94 7.54 6.95 -23.75
CA ASP A 94 6.20 7.02 -23.15
C ASP A 94 5.35 5.80 -23.51
N GLU A 95 5.52 5.24 -24.71
CA GLU A 95 4.83 4.03 -25.14
C GLU A 95 5.24 2.82 -24.29
N GLU A 96 6.53 2.66 -23.96
CA GLU A 96 7.01 1.58 -23.08
C GLU A 96 6.47 1.76 -21.66
N ARG A 97 6.45 2.97 -21.14
CA ARG A 97 5.89 3.31 -19.82
C ARG A 97 4.40 2.98 -19.75
N ILE A 98 3.62 3.41 -20.77
CA ILE A 98 2.18 3.14 -20.87
C ILE A 98 1.91 1.64 -20.99
N ALA A 99 2.65 0.92 -21.83
CA ALA A 99 2.47 -0.52 -22.00
C ALA A 99 2.73 -1.30 -20.72
N ALA A 100 3.81 -0.96 -20.00
CA ALA A 100 4.17 -1.60 -18.74
C ALA A 100 3.12 -1.33 -17.63
N ALA A 101 2.65 -0.09 -17.50
CA ALA A 101 1.61 0.28 -16.54
C ALA A 101 0.28 -0.42 -16.85
N THR A 102 -0.10 -0.53 -18.14
CA THR A 102 -1.31 -1.26 -18.57
C THR A 102 -1.23 -2.74 -18.20
N ALA A 103 -0.08 -3.37 -18.41
CA ALA A 103 0.11 -4.77 -18.07
C ALA A 103 0.07 -5.00 -16.55
N ALA A 104 0.67 -4.10 -15.77
CA ALA A 104 0.66 -4.16 -14.30
C ALA A 104 -0.74 -3.95 -13.71
N ASP A 105 -1.52 -3.00 -14.24
CA ASP A 105 -2.93 -2.79 -13.88
C ASP A 105 -3.76 -4.06 -14.11
N ALA A 106 -3.66 -4.63 -15.32
CA ALA A 106 -4.39 -5.85 -15.67
C ALA A 106 -3.99 -7.04 -14.77
N GLN A 107 -2.71 -7.19 -14.43
CA GLN A 107 -2.22 -8.24 -13.53
C GLN A 107 -2.79 -8.05 -12.12
N MET A 108 -2.69 -6.85 -11.53
CA MET A 108 -3.24 -6.55 -10.20
C MET A 108 -4.75 -6.85 -10.15
N TRP A 109 -5.48 -6.46 -11.18
CA TRP A 109 -6.92 -6.76 -11.27
C TRP A 109 -7.20 -8.26 -11.26
N GLN A 110 -6.48 -9.05 -12.06
CA GLN A 110 -6.64 -10.50 -12.12
C GLN A 110 -6.28 -11.18 -10.81
N GLU A 111 -5.28 -10.67 -10.10
CA GLU A 111 -4.86 -11.15 -8.77
C GLU A 111 -5.81 -10.73 -7.66
N GLY A 112 -6.80 -9.87 -7.95
CA GLY A 112 -7.86 -9.51 -7.00
C GLY A 112 -7.63 -8.22 -6.23
N VAL A 113 -6.77 -7.33 -6.72
CA VAL A 113 -6.68 -5.96 -6.18
C VAL A 113 -7.92 -5.18 -6.63
N GLU A 114 -8.67 -4.64 -5.69
CA GLU A 114 -9.90 -3.86 -5.93
C GLU A 114 -9.63 -2.36 -5.88
N ALA A 115 -8.65 -1.93 -5.07
CA ALA A 115 -8.31 -0.53 -4.96
C ALA A 115 -6.81 -0.32 -4.71
N VAL A 116 -6.30 0.84 -5.12
CA VAL A 116 -4.87 1.22 -5.02
C VAL A 116 -4.74 2.67 -4.57
N ALA A 117 -3.89 2.91 -3.57
CA ALA A 117 -3.30 4.21 -3.30
C ALA A 117 -2.01 4.31 -4.12
N ASP A 118 -2.05 5.07 -5.20
CA ASP A 118 -0.97 5.11 -6.20
C ASP A 118 -0.22 6.43 -6.20
N ILE A 119 1.08 6.37 -6.06
CA ILE A 119 1.96 7.54 -6.13
C ILE A 119 2.28 7.86 -7.59
N ALA A 120 2.26 9.13 -7.94
CA ALA A 120 2.59 9.58 -9.28
C ALA A 120 3.41 10.87 -9.27
N ASN A 121 4.29 11.00 -10.26
CA ASN A 121 5.12 12.19 -10.47
C ASN A 121 4.72 12.93 -11.76
N ASP A 122 3.91 12.31 -12.62
CA ASP A 122 3.35 12.91 -13.83
C ASP A 122 1.94 12.36 -14.13
N GLU A 123 1.32 12.87 -15.20
CA GLU A 123 -0.06 12.50 -15.60
C GLU A 123 -0.10 11.46 -16.75
N LEU A 124 1.05 10.93 -17.19
CA LEU A 124 1.15 10.08 -18.37
C LEU A 124 0.21 8.86 -18.33
N ILE A 125 0.12 8.22 -17.17
CA ILE A 125 -0.69 6.99 -17.01
C ILE A 125 -2.10 7.24 -16.45
N MET A 126 -2.50 8.49 -16.22
CA MET A 126 -3.85 8.80 -15.74
C MET A 126 -4.95 8.21 -16.60
N PRO A 127 -4.86 8.23 -17.96
CA PRO A 127 -5.88 7.61 -18.82
C PRO A 127 -6.01 6.09 -18.64
N ILE A 128 -5.00 5.39 -18.13
CA ILE A 128 -5.07 3.96 -17.78
C ILE A 128 -5.95 3.80 -16.54
N LYS A 129 -5.64 4.55 -15.48
CA LYS A 129 -6.36 4.51 -14.20
C LYS A 129 -7.84 4.86 -14.35
N GLU A 130 -8.18 5.86 -15.19
CA GLU A 130 -9.56 6.27 -15.47
C GLU A 130 -10.40 5.18 -16.14
N ARG A 131 -9.77 4.29 -16.89
CA ARG A 131 -10.42 3.17 -17.59
C ARG A 131 -10.31 1.85 -16.86
N SER A 132 -9.54 1.78 -15.81
CA SER A 132 -9.33 0.59 -15.01
C SER A 132 -10.58 0.17 -14.26
N ASN A 133 -10.70 -1.13 -13.99
CA ASN A 133 -11.67 -1.65 -13.03
C ASN A 133 -11.22 -1.48 -11.58
N ILE A 134 -9.93 -1.20 -11.37
CA ILE A 134 -9.36 -0.91 -10.05
C ILE A 134 -9.71 0.52 -9.64
N ARG A 135 -10.15 0.71 -8.41
CA ARG A 135 -10.37 2.04 -7.83
C ARG A 135 -9.03 2.67 -7.45
N TYR A 136 -8.59 3.68 -8.19
CA TYR A 136 -7.38 4.42 -7.88
C TYR A 136 -7.67 5.69 -7.08
N HIS A 137 -6.80 5.96 -6.09
CA HIS A 137 -6.56 7.30 -5.59
C HIS A 137 -5.10 7.66 -5.90
N THR A 138 -4.88 8.67 -6.73
CA THR A 138 -3.55 9.08 -7.15
C THR A 138 -3.03 10.21 -6.25
N LEU A 139 -1.88 9.97 -5.62
CA LEU A 139 -1.19 10.95 -4.80
C LEU A 139 -0.01 11.50 -5.60
N PHE A 140 -0.14 12.73 -6.10
CA PHE A 140 0.96 13.41 -6.77
C PHE A 140 2.01 13.81 -5.76
N GLU A 141 3.17 13.20 -5.88
CA GLU A 141 4.25 13.28 -4.91
C GLU A 141 5.15 14.47 -5.18
N LEU A 142 5.38 15.28 -4.17
CA LEU A 142 6.35 16.36 -4.22
C LEU A 142 7.61 15.97 -3.46
N PHE A 143 8.74 16.07 -4.13
CA PHE A 143 10.07 15.91 -3.54
C PHE A 143 11.04 16.99 -4.07
N GLY A 144 12.08 17.23 -3.30
CA GLY A 144 13.13 18.20 -3.62
C GLY A 144 13.14 19.40 -2.69
N LEU A 145 14.27 19.54 -1.98
CA LEU A 145 14.46 20.65 -1.01
C LEU A 145 14.52 22.03 -1.65
N ASN A 146 14.67 22.11 -2.98
CA ASN A 146 14.61 23.36 -3.73
C ASN A 146 13.21 23.69 -4.28
N SER A 147 12.21 22.85 -4.01
CA SER A 147 10.83 23.12 -4.43
C SER A 147 10.27 24.27 -3.60
N THR A 148 9.79 25.31 -4.28
CA THR A 148 9.30 26.54 -3.66
C THR A 148 7.82 26.79 -3.92
N SER A 149 7.14 25.96 -4.73
CA SER A 149 5.74 26.11 -5.10
C SER A 149 5.05 24.77 -5.30
N LEU A 150 3.76 24.73 -4.99
CA LEU A 150 2.85 23.60 -5.23
C LEU A 150 2.02 23.75 -6.52
N ASP A 151 2.18 24.84 -7.28
CA ASP A 151 1.25 25.19 -8.36
C ASP A 151 1.07 24.09 -9.40
N ALA A 152 2.14 23.42 -9.80
CA ALA A 152 2.07 22.30 -10.74
C ALA A 152 1.30 21.10 -10.17
N HIS A 153 1.59 20.72 -8.92
CA HIS A 153 0.94 19.61 -8.24
C HIS A 153 -0.55 19.91 -7.95
N VAL A 154 -0.88 21.16 -7.63
CA VAL A 154 -2.28 21.61 -7.46
C VAL A 154 -3.08 21.44 -8.75
N LYS A 155 -2.47 21.71 -9.91
CA LYS A 155 -3.11 21.50 -11.21
C LYS A 155 -3.34 20.03 -11.49
N MET A 156 -2.34 19.17 -11.25
CA MET A 156 -2.47 17.73 -11.43
C MET A 156 -3.50 17.13 -10.45
N ALA A 157 -3.51 17.55 -9.20
CA ALA A 157 -4.43 17.07 -8.17
C ALA A 157 -5.81 17.77 -8.23
N SER A 158 -6.43 17.84 -9.40
CA SER A 158 -7.65 18.60 -9.64
C SER A 158 -8.95 17.79 -9.53
N SER A 159 -8.88 16.48 -9.29
CA SER A 159 -10.07 15.61 -9.19
C SER A 159 -10.25 15.05 -7.77
N PRO A 160 -11.46 14.58 -7.40
CA PRO A 160 -11.71 13.96 -6.10
C PRO A 160 -10.88 12.68 -5.85
N SER A 161 -10.41 12.00 -6.90
CA SER A 161 -9.57 10.81 -6.83
C SER A 161 -8.08 11.13 -6.86
N THR A 162 -7.71 12.41 -6.73
CA THR A 162 -6.31 12.85 -6.74
C THR A 162 -6.01 13.76 -5.54
N SER A 163 -4.76 13.73 -5.06
CA SER A 163 -4.27 14.60 -4.00
C SER A 163 -2.78 14.85 -4.15
N ILE A 164 -2.23 15.75 -3.32
CA ILE A 164 -0.80 16.00 -3.23
C ILE A 164 -0.28 15.37 -1.95
N THR A 165 0.92 14.79 -2.02
CA THR A 165 1.61 14.26 -0.85
C THR A 165 3.08 14.67 -0.85
N PRO A 166 3.72 14.93 0.30
CA PRO A 166 5.16 15.03 0.36
C PRO A 166 5.76 13.62 0.26
N HIS A 167 6.89 13.46 -0.42
CA HIS A 167 7.56 12.16 -0.55
C HIS A 167 7.93 11.56 0.82
N SER A 168 8.58 12.32 1.69
CA SER A 168 9.07 11.83 2.98
C SER A 168 9.23 12.98 3.98
N THR A 169 9.62 12.64 5.20
CA THR A 169 9.91 13.63 6.26
C THR A 169 11.18 14.44 6.00
N TYR A 170 12.01 14.08 5.01
CA TYR A 170 13.33 14.70 4.79
C TYR A 170 13.53 15.24 3.37
N SER A 171 12.54 15.11 2.49
CA SER A 171 12.71 15.44 1.07
C SER A 171 12.07 16.78 0.66
N VAL A 172 11.39 17.46 1.58
CA VAL A 172 10.64 18.70 1.32
C VAL A 172 10.90 19.72 2.44
N GLN A 173 11.00 21.00 2.11
CA GLN A 173 11.12 22.11 3.08
C GLN A 173 9.91 22.15 4.01
N ASP A 174 10.10 22.64 5.24
CA ASP A 174 9.09 22.61 6.28
C ASP A 174 7.82 23.39 5.91
N ALA A 175 7.95 24.58 5.33
CA ALA A 175 6.82 25.40 4.93
C ALA A 175 5.92 24.68 3.90
N ILE A 176 6.53 24.04 2.89
CA ILE A 176 5.82 23.29 1.86
C ILE A 176 5.19 22.00 2.43
N PHE A 177 5.90 21.32 3.32
CA PHE A 177 5.37 20.14 4.00
C PHE A 177 4.08 20.46 4.78
N ARG A 178 4.10 21.53 5.58
CA ARG A 178 2.94 22.01 6.33
C ARG A 178 1.79 22.44 5.41
N GLU A 179 2.09 23.17 4.33
CA GLU A 179 1.08 23.57 3.35
C GLU A 179 0.38 22.36 2.74
N ILE A 180 1.12 21.29 2.36
CA ILE A 180 0.53 20.04 1.88
C ILE A 180 -0.30 19.36 2.97
N ALA A 181 0.23 19.28 4.20
CA ALA A 181 -0.44 18.61 5.31
C ALA A 181 -1.77 19.26 5.69
N GLU A 182 -1.86 20.59 5.63
CA GLU A 182 -3.05 21.36 5.94
C GLU A 182 -4.08 21.42 4.78
N ARG A 183 -3.67 21.05 3.56
CA ARG A 183 -4.50 21.17 2.36
C ARG A 183 -5.52 20.04 2.25
N GLY A 184 -6.79 20.38 2.49
CA GLY A 184 -7.93 19.46 2.29
C GLY A 184 -7.97 18.28 3.26
N THR A 185 -8.74 17.23 2.91
CA THR A 185 -9.01 16.06 3.74
C THR A 185 -8.56 14.73 3.10
N ALA A 186 -8.07 14.77 1.86
CA ALA A 186 -7.59 13.59 1.16
C ALA A 186 -6.40 12.94 1.88
N PRO A 187 -6.15 11.64 1.73
CA PRO A 187 -5.04 10.97 2.38
C PRO A 187 -3.69 11.60 2.04
N LEU A 188 -2.75 11.54 2.99
CA LEU A 188 -1.31 11.73 2.77
C LEU A 188 -0.64 10.36 2.74
N SER A 189 0.41 10.20 1.95
CA SER A 189 1.27 9.02 1.94
C SER A 189 2.73 9.47 1.99
N LEU A 190 3.47 8.97 2.97
CA LEU A 190 4.84 9.39 3.27
C LEU A 190 5.74 8.17 3.35
N HIS A 191 6.83 8.12 2.59
CA HIS A 191 7.92 7.20 2.90
C HIS A 191 8.48 7.60 4.28
N PHE A 192 8.43 6.68 5.22
CA PHE A 192 8.74 6.92 6.62
C PHE A 192 9.63 5.83 7.18
N LEU A 193 10.78 6.23 7.69
CA LEU A 193 11.77 5.35 8.29
C LEU A 193 12.05 4.09 7.43
N GLU A 194 12.17 4.31 6.11
CA GLU A 194 12.51 3.26 5.16
C GLU A 194 13.90 2.67 5.43
N SER A 195 14.79 3.48 5.99
CA SER A 195 16.12 3.07 6.43
C SER A 195 16.59 3.87 7.64
N ASP A 196 17.61 3.37 8.33
CA ASP A 196 18.28 4.07 9.45
C ASP A 196 18.86 5.43 9.04
N ALA A 197 19.09 5.66 7.73
CA ALA A 197 19.64 6.91 7.22
C ALA A 197 18.74 8.11 7.50
N GLU A 198 17.40 7.92 7.53
CA GLU A 198 16.46 8.97 7.88
C GLU A 198 16.62 9.39 9.34
N ALA A 199 16.60 8.46 10.28
CA ALA A 199 16.80 8.75 11.70
C ALA A 199 18.19 9.35 11.96
N ALA A 200 19.23 8.85 11.28
CA ALA A 200 20.59 9.39 11.40
C ALA A 200 20.69 10.84 10.87
N LEU A 201 19.97 11.18 9.78
CA LEU A 201 19.90 12.54 9.25
C LEU A 201 19.37 13.53 10.32
N TYR A 202 18.29 13.19 11.00
CA TYR A 202 17.72 14.04 12.07
C TYR A 202 18.67 14.18 13.28
N CYS A 203 19.60 13.25 13.44
CA CYS A 203 20.69 13.33 14.43
C CYS A 203 21.95 14.03 13.90
N HIS A 204 21.88 14.73 12.75
CA HIS A 204 23.01 15.39 12.09
C HIS A 204 24.20 14.47 11.80
N ARG A 205 23.94 13.24 11.34
CA ARG A 205 24.95 12.24 11.05
C ARG A 205 24.56 11.32 9.90
N GLY A 206 25.53 10.54 9.43
CA GLY A 206 25.35 9.55 8.37
C GLY A 206 25.45 10.11 6.96
N SER A 207 25.48 9.20 5.98
CA SER A 207 25.78 9.51 4.57
C SER A 207 24.76 10.45 3.94
N LEU A 208 23.48 10.39 4.36
CA LEU A 208 22.43 11.27 3.86
C LEU A 208 22.64 12.71 4.36
N TYR A 209 23.02 12.88 5.64
CA TYR A 209 23.37 14.18 6.19
C TYR A 209 24.58 14.78 5.49
N GLU A 210 25.67 14.00 5.34
CA GLU A 210 26.88 14.43 4.65
C GLU A 210 26.63 14.79 3.18
N TRP A 211 25.70 14.10 2.53
CA TRP A 211 25.32 14.43 1.16
C TRP A 211 24.57 15.76 1.11
N TYR A 212 23.63 16.00 2.01
CA TYR A 212 22.87 17.25 2.06
C TYR A 212 23.75 18.46 2.37
N GLU A 213 24.70 18.31 3.29
CA GLU A 213 25.71 19.32 3.60
C GLU A 213 26.55 19.66 2.36
N ARG A 214 27.05 18.65 1.63
CA ARG A 214 27.82 18.86 0.39
C ARG A 214 27.04 19.56 -0.71
N MET A 215 25.73 19.33 -0.77
CA MET A 215 24.84 20.00 -1.73
C MET A 215 24.45 21.41 -1.29
N GLY A 216 24.79 21.81 -0.07
CA GLY A 216 24.43 23.11 0.49
C GLY A 216 22.91 23.28 0.68
N TRP A 217 22.18 22.16 0.85
CA TRP A 217 20.73 22.22 1.03
C TRP A 217 20.36 22.63 2.45
N SER A 218 19.41 23.55 2.58
CA SER A 218 18.84 23.90 3.87
C SER A 218 17.92 22.78 4.35
N CYS A 219 18.17 22.30 5.55
CA CYS A 219 17.41 21.23 6.19
C CYS A 219 16.67 21.78 7.41
N ASP A 220 15.73 22.71 7.20
CA ASP A 220 14.98 23.43 8.23
C ASP A 220 14.12 22.50 9.11
N PHE A 221 13.81 21.30 8.63
CA PHE A 221 13.09 20.26 9.33
C PHE A 221 13.92 19.55 10.41
N LEU A 222 15.25 19.67 10.43
CA LEU A 222 16.10 19.02 11.46
C LEU A 222 15.84 19.60 12.87
N LYS A 223 15.21 20.77 12.96
CA LYS A 223 14.75 21.35 14.24
C LYS A 223 13.82 20.43 15.05
N TYR A 224 13.15 19.48 14.41
CA TYR A 224 12.27 18.51 15.08
C TYR A 224 13.02 17.41 15.83
N GLY A 225 14.30 17.18 15.57
CA GLY A 225 15.15 16.21 16.25
C GLY A 225 14.88 14.76 15.88
N MET A 226 13.68 14.40 15.41
CA MET A 226 13.35 13.05 14.92
C MET A 226 12.19 13.09 13.92
N PRO A 227 12.12 12.10 12.98
CA PRO A 227 11.07 12.03 11.96
C PRO A 227 9.65 12.03 12.54
N ALA A 228 9.40 11.29 13.60
CA ALA A 228 8.10 11.19 14.25
C ALA A 228 7.61 12.55 14.80
N GLU A 229 8.51 13.34 15.42
CA GLU A 229 8.17 14.68 15.91
C GLU A 229 7.81 15.62 14.76
N ARG A 230 8.48 15.53 13.61
CA ARG A 230 8.06 16.30 12.44
C ARG A 230 6.63 15.99 12.02
N ILE A 231 6.25 14.71 12.03
CA ILE A 231 4.90 14.28 11.69
C ILE A 231 3.89 14.91 12.65
N VAL A 232 4.06 14.74 13.95
CA VAL A 232 3.07 15.20 14.94
C VAL A 232 2.98 16.73 15.02
N GLU A 233 4.08 17.43 14.76
CA GLU A 233 4.12 18.90 14.77
C GLU A 233 3.59 19.53 13.48
N SER A 234 3.53 18.76 12.37
CA SER A 234 3.22 19.32 11.05
C SER A 234 1.91 18.81 10.46
N ILE A 235 1.43 17.62 10.86
CA ILE A 235 0.23 17.02 10.30
C ILE A 235 -0.94 17.19 11.27
N PRO A 236 -2.09 17.75 10.85
CA PRO A 236 -3.28 17.84 11.68
C PRO A 236 -3.75 16.47 12.18
N ALA A 237 -4.17 16.39 13.45
CA ALA A 237 -4.52 15.14 14.14
C ALA A 237 -5.57 14.28 13.40
N GLU A 238 -6.52 14.92 12.73
CA GLU A 238 -7.60 14.24 11.99
C GLU A 238 -7.18 13.83 10.57
N ARG A 239 -5.99 14.26 10.11
CA ARG A 239 -5.53 13.99 8.75
C ARG A 239 -5.24 12.51 8.56
N ARG A 240 -5.89 11.89 7.58
CA ARG A 240 -5.59 10.52 7.19
C ARG A 240 -4.18 10.43 6.63
N THR A 241 -3.34 9.61 7.25
CA THR A 241 -1.90 9.55 6.93
C THR A 241 -1.44 8.10 6.81
N LEU A 242 -0.81 7.78 5.69
CA LEU A 242 -0.17 6.50 5.42
C LEU A 242 1.34 6.67 5.61
N LEU A 243 1.92 5.92 6.54
CA LEU A 243 3.36 5.87 6.79
C LEU A 243 3.90 4.61 6.15
N VAL A 244 4.72 4.75 5.12
CA VAL A 244 5.11 3.66 4.25
C VAL A 244 6.53 3.16 4.57
N HIS A 245 6.75 1.87 4.43
CA HIS A 245 7.96 1.09 4.71
C HIS A 245 8.18 0.78 6.18
N ASN A 246 8.47 1.76 7.02
CA ASN A 246 8.63 1.63 8.48
C ASN A 246 9.76 0.70 8.95
N CYS A 247 10.77 0.42 8.10
CA CYS A 247 11.83 -0.56 8.40
C CYS A 247 12.65 -0.23 9.64
N ALA A 248 12.90 1.06 9.89
CA ALA A 248 13.64 1.56 11.03
C ALA A 248 12.74 2.11 12.14
N ALA A 249 11.42 1.89 12.07
CA ALA A 249 10.48 2.37 13.08
C ALA A 249 10.67 1.64 14.43
N THR A 250 10.64 2.40 15.50
CA THR A 250 10.75 1.94 16.87
C THR A 250 9.42 2.06 17.61
N PRO A 251 9.22 1.37 18.75
CA PRO A 251 8.04 1.57 19.59
C PRO A 251 7.83 3.05 20.02
N ILE A 252 8.91 3.83 20.15
CA ILE A 252 8.84 5.25 20.51
C ILE A 252 8.21 6.04 19.35
N ASP A 253 8.64 5.81 18.11
CA ASP A 253 8.06 6.46 16.94
C ASP A 253 6.56 6.18 16.84
N VAL A 254 6.18 4.91 17.01
CA VAL A 254 4.76 4.48 16.97
C VAL A 254 3.97 5.17 18.08
N MET A 255 4.42 5.14 19.31
CA MET A 255 3.72 5.79 20.44
C MET A 255 3.58 7.29 20.23
N THR A 256 4.63 7.96 19.77
CA THR A 256 4.63 9.40 19.49
C THR A 256 3.56 9.76 18.47
N ILE A 257 3.50 9.02 17.36
CA ILE A 257 2.57 9.29 16.26
C ILE A 257 1.12 8.92 16.62
N GLU A 258 0.89 7.72 17.18
CA GLU A 258 -0.45 7.24 17.56
C GLU A 258 -1.11 8.08 18.66
N THR A 259 -0.30 8.74 19.49
CA THR A 259 -0.82 9.65 20.53
C THR A 259 -1.41 10.93 19.91
N HIS A 260 -0.94 11.33 18.75
CA HIS A 260 -1.34 12.57 18.07
C HIS A 260 -2.31 12.33 16.91
N LEU A 261 -1.95 11.44 15.95
CA LEU A 261 -2.74 11.20 14.75
C LEU A 261 -3.85 10.17 15.01
N ARG A 262 -5.09 10.52 14.68
CA ARG A 262 -6.27 9.64 14.89
C ARG A 262 -6.54 8.70 13.72
N ASN A 263 -6.04 9.02 12.53
CA ASN A 263 -6.29 8.28 11.29
C ASN A 263 -4.97 7.90 10.61
N VAL A 264 -4.02 7.34 11.37
CA VAL A 264 -2.75 6.86 10.84
C VAL A 264 -2.82 5.38 10.46
N SER A 265 -2.08 5.00 9.43
CA SER A 265 -1.92 3.61 8.98
C SER A 265 -0.47 3.34 8.64
N TRP A 266 0.02 2.18 9.09
CA TRP A 266 1.38 1.72 8.88
C TRP A 266 1.41 0.78 7.68
N VAL A 267 1.89 1.28 6.54
CA VAL A 267 1.90 0.53 5.28
C VAL A 267 3.23 -0.19 5.12
N LEU A 268 3.19 -1.51 4.99
CA LEU A 268 4.38 -2.33 4.83
C LEU A 268 4.53 -2.77 3.37
N CYS A 269 5.76 -2.64 2.84
CA CYS A 269 6.14 -3.03 1.50
C CYS A 269 7.32 -4.04 1.54
N PRO A 270 7.13 -5.25 2.10
CA PRO A 270 8.21 -6.17 2.41
C PRO A 270 9.07 -6.56 1.20
N GLU A 271 8.45 -6.75 0.02
CA GLU A 271 9.17 -7.12 -1.20
C GLU A 271 10.12 -6.01 -1.64
N SER A 272 9.68 -4.76 -1.60
CA SER A 272 10.51 -3.61 -1.92
C SER A 272 11.67 -3.44 -0.94
N ASN A 273 11.38 -3.50 0.35
CA ASN A 273 12.40 -3.34 1.38
C ASN A 273 13.49 -4.43 1.30
N ARG A 274 13.07 -5.66 1.04
CA ARG A 274 14.00 -6.77 0.81
C ARG A 274 14.81 -6.57 -0.46
N TYR A 275 14.17 -6.15 -1.55
CA TYR A 275 14.83 -5.91 -2.83
C TYR A 275 15.92 -4.84 -2.72
N ILE A 276 15.60 -3.72 -2.06
CA ILE A 276 16.52 -2.57 -1.96
C ILE A 276 17.64 -2.86 -0.96
N SER A 277 17.32 -3.32 0.26
CA SER A 277 18.24 -3.31 1.40
C SER A 277 18.33 -4.63 2.17
N ASP A 278 17.64 -5.69 1.73
CA ASP A 278 17.53 -6.97 2.43
C ASP A 278 17.03 -6.82 3.89
N VAL A 279 16.11 -5.88 4.10
CA VAL A 279 15.51 -5.57 5.40
C VAL A 279 14.02 -5.88 5.35
N CYS A 280 13.46 -6.36 6.44
CA CYS A 280 12.01 -6.49 6.62
C CYS A 280 11.50 -5.46 7.64
N PRO A 281 10.30 -4.89 7.43
CA PRO A 281 9.70 -4.01 8.44
C PRO A 281 9.37 -4.79 9.72
N PRO A 282 9.34 -4.13 10.90
CA PRO A 282 9.09 -4.77 12.20
C PRO A 282 7.59 -5.12 12.39
N ALA A 283 7.05 -5.97 11.51
CA ALA A 283 5.63 -6.29 11.43
C ALA A 283 5.06 -6.83 12.75
N ALA A 284 5.78 -7.73 13.43
CA ALA A 284 5.36 -8.30 14.72
C ALA A 284 5.29 -7.22 15.83
N MET A 285 6.21 -6.27 15.83
CA MET A 285 6.17 -5.14 16.77
C MET A 285 4.94 -4.27 16.51
N LEU A 286 4.70 -3.87 15.26
CA LEU A 286 3.54 -3.06 14.88
C LEU A 286 2.22 -3.79 15.20
N SER A 287 2.11 -5.09 14.88
CA SER A 287 0.94 -5.91 15.23
C SER A 287 0.70 -5.93 16.74
N SER A 288 1.75 -6.14 17.54
CA SER A 288 1.64 -6.17 19.01
C SER A 288 1.18 -4.85 19.62
N MET A 289 1.41 -3.73 18.95
CA MET A 289 0.96 -2.41 19.37
C MET A 289 -0.49 -2.10 18.97
N GLY A 290 -1.15 -2.98 18.19
CA GLY A 290 -2.56 -2.87 17.82
C GLY A 290 -2.90 -1.73 16.86
N VAL A 291 -1.91 -1.23 16.12
CA VAL A 291 -2.08 -0.15 15.14
C VAL A 291 -2.72 -0.65 13.84
N ASN A 292 -3.28 0.25 13.04
CA ASN A 292 -3.79 -0.14 11.72
C ASN A 292 -2.63 -0.41 10.76
N ILE A 293 -2.45 -1.67 10.37
CA ILE A 293 -1.45 -2.08 9.39
C ILE A 293 -2.13 -2.32 8.04
N ALA A 294 -1.48 -1.89 6.97
CA ALA A 294 -1.86 -2.19 5.59
C ALA A 294 -0.66 -2.70 4.81
N LEU A 295 -0.90 -3.34 3.66
CA LEU A 295 0.14 -3.78 2.75
C LEU A 295 0.17 -2.91 1.50
N GLY A 296 1.38 -2.66 1.00
CA GLY A 296 1.66 -2.03 -0.28
C GLY A 296 2.62 -2.87 -1.11
N SER A 297 2.58 -2.73 -2.42
CA SER A 297 3.50 -3.40 -3.34
C SER A 297 4.74 -2.58 -3.65
N ASP A 298 4.66 -1.27 -3.44
CA ASP A 298 5.61 -0.30 -3.96
C ASP A 298 5.74 -0.39 -5.50
N SER A 299 6.91 -0.24 -6.07
CA SER A 299 7.15 -0.19 -7.50
C SER A 299 7.76 -1.47 -8.06
N SER A 300 7.57 -1.71 -9.37
CA SER A 300 8.34 -2.73 -10.07
C SER A 300 9.83 -2.35 -10.25
N ALA A 301 10.22 -1.13 -9.92
CA ALA A 301 11.62 -0.72 -9.87
C ALA A 301 12.35 -1.29 -8.65
N SER A 302 11.61 -1.49 -7.54
CA SER A 302 12.08 -1.95 -6.24
C SER A 302 11.53 -3.32 -5.83
N ALA A 303 10.81 -4.01 -6.72
CA ALA A 303 10.21 -5.31 -6.41
C ALA A 303 10.20 -6.22 -7.65
N ARG A 304 10.31 -7.54 -7.43
CA ARG A 304 10.18 -8.53 -8.50
C ARG A 304 8.75 -8.64 -9.00
N THR A 305 7.80 -8.32 -8.13
CA THR A 305 6.35 -8.48 -8.36
C THR A 305 5.57 -7.43 -7.60
N LEU A 306 4.37 -7.08 -8.11
CA LEU A 306 3.38 -6.27 -7.40
C LEU A 306 2.35 -7.13 -6.64
N SER A 307 2.55 -8.44 -6.56
CA SER A 307 1.63 -9.38 -5.92
C SER A 307 1.53 -9.14 -4.41
N MET A 308 0.30 -8.95 -3.93
CA MET A 308 0.03 -8.83 -2.49
C MET A 308 0.36 -10.12 -1.74
N VAL A 309 0.19 -11.28 -2.38
CA VAL A 309 0.54 -12.60 -1.77
C VAL A 309 2.04 -12.74 -1.58
N ASP A 310 2.84 -12.25 -2.51
CA ASP A 310 4.30 -12.31 -2.40
C ASP A 310 4.78 -11.42 -1.25
N ASN A 311 4.19 -10.24 -1.09
CA ASN A 311 4.44 -9.39 0.07
C ASN A 311 4.06 -10.09 1.40
N MET A 312 2.87 -10.69 1.48
CA MET A 312 2.45 -11.45 2.66
C MET A 312 3.39 -12.61 2.98
N ARG A 313 3.92 -13.29 1.95
CA ARG A 313 4.80 -14.47 2.12
C ARG A 313 6.11 -14.13 2.83
N LEU A 314 6.59 -12.90 2.71
CA LEU A 314 7.79 -12.41 3.40
C LEU A 314 7.58 -12.14 4.89
N LEU A 315 6.33 -12.10 5.35
CA LEU A 315 5.92 -11.89 6.73
C LEU A 315 5.42 -13.19 7.36
N SER A 316 6.17 -14.28 7.19
CA SER A 316 5.75 -15.65 7.52
C SER A 316 5.60 -15.92 9.03
N ASP A 317 6.09 -15.05 9.90
CA ASP A 317 5.93 -15.06 11.35
C ASP A 317 4.60 -14.45 11.81
N ILE A 318 3.86 -13.80 10.91
CA ILE A 318 2.55 -13.22 11.18
C ILE A 318 1.44 -14.25 10.84
N PRO A 319 0.42 -14.41 11.69
CA PRO A 319 -0.72 -15.28 11.41
C PRO A 319 -1.41 -14.95 10.08
N LEU A 320 -1.78 -15.99 9.31
CA LEU A 320 -2.41 -15.79 7.98
C LEU A 320 -3.63 -14.86 8.04
N VAL A 321 -4.47 -14.98 9.07
CA VAL A 321 -5.66 -14.13 9.22
C VAL A 321 -5.28 -12.65 9.28
N GLU A 322 -4.24 -12.30 10.03
CA GLU A 322 -3.75 -10.92 10.12
C GLU A 322 -3.24 -10.42 8.78
N LEU A 323 -2.41 -11.23 8.09
CA LEU A 323 -1.93 -10.88 6.74
C LEU A 323 -3.06 -10.61 5.76
N LEU A 324 -4.11 -11.45 5.78
CA LEU A 324 -5.28 -11.25 4.93
C LEU A 324 -6.05 -9.97 5.31
N LEU A 325 -6.16 -9.66 6.60
CA LEU A 325 -6.78 -8.43 7.08
C LEU A 325 -5.97 -7.19 6.68
N TRP A 326 -4.64 -7.24 6.73
CA TRP A 326 -3.77 -6.13 6.30
C TRP A 326 -3.88 -5.87 4.79
N ALA A 327 -4.01 -6.95 4.00
CA ALA A 327 -4.19 -6.85 2.55
C ALA A 327 -5.60 -6.40 2.12
N THR A 328 -6.60 -6.44 2.99
CA THR A 328 -7.99 -6.12 2.69
C THR A 328 -8.49 -4.96 3.54
N LYS A 329 -8.93 -5.23 4.77
CA LYS A 329 -9.54 -4.26 5.70
C LYS A 329 -8.57 -3.17 6.15
N GLY A 330 -7.30 -3.52 6.37
CA GLY A 330 -6.25 -2.56 6.75
C GLY A 330 -6.05 -1.50 5.68
N GLY A 331 -5.90 -1.92 4.41
CA GLY A 331 -5.79 -1.00 3.28
C GLY A 331 -7.06 -0.18 3.05
N ALA A 332 -8.24 -0.78 3.18
CA ALA A 332 -9.51 -0.07 3.06
C ALA A 332 -9.63 1.03 4.13
N ARG A 333 -9.29 0.74 5.39
CA ARG A 333 -9.24 1.74 6.47
C ARG A 333 -8.20 2.82 6.21
N ALA A 334 -7.02 2.45 5.70
CA ALA A 334 -5.97 3.40 5.36
C ALA A 334 -6.47 4.47 4.39
N MET A 335 -7.36 4.11 3.49
CA MET A 335 -7.93 5.02 2.49
C MET A 335 -9.29 5.61 2.88
N GLY A 336 -9.92 5.16 3.97
CA GLY A 336 -11.28 5.55 4.35
C GLY A 336 -12.35 4.96 3.42
N TRP A 337 -12.12 3.76 2.91
CA TRP A 337 -13.04 3.02 2.03
C TRP A 337 -13.65 1.80 2.74
N ASP A 338 -13.47 1.66 4.03
CA ASP A 338 -13.87 0.48 4.81
C ASP A 338 -15.40 0.33 4.98
N ASP A 339 -16.17 1.33 4.61
CA ASP A 339 -17.63 1.21 4.46
C ASP A 339 -18.03 0.44 3.19
N GLU A 340 -17.18 0.40 2.16
CA GLU A 340 -17.46 -0.21 0.85
C GLU A 340 -16.57 -1.42 0.56
N LEU A 341 -15.29 -1.38 0.95
CA LEU A 341 -14.24 -2.34 0.60
C LEU A 341 -13.64 -3.02 1.84
N GLY A 342 -12.81 -4.03 1.59
CA GLY A 342 -11.98 -4.69 2.60
C GLY A 342 -12.69 -5.75 3.42
N ASP A 343 -14.01 -5.94 3.29
CA ASP A 343 -14.77 -6.95 4.02
C ASP A 343 -15.90 -7.52 3.17
N LEU A 344 -16.25 -8.79 3.36
CA LEU A 344 -17.38 -9.41 2.69
C LEU A 344 -18.66 -9.08 3.50
N ARG A 345 -19.46 -8.12 3.02
CA ARG A 345 -20.69 -7.67 3.70
C ARG A 345 -21.87 -7.60 2.73
N VAL A 346 -23.04 -7.97 3.22
CA VAL A 346 -24.30 -7.83 2.47
C VAL A 346 -24.55 -6.35 2.15
N GLY A 347 -24.90 -6.09 0.89
CA GLY A 347 -25.17 -4.75 0.39
C GLY A 347 -23.97 -4.04 -0.26
N THR A 348 -22.75 -4.59 -0.14
CA THR A 348 -21.52 -4.03 -0.73
C THR A 348 -21.07 -4.81 -1.97
N SER A 349 -20.13 -4.23 -2.73
CA SER A 349 -19.49 -4.84 -3.92
C SER A 349 -17.96 -4.79 -3.76
N PRO A 350 -17.39 -5.47 -2.74
CA PRO A 350 -15.95 -5.36 -2.42
C PRO A 350 -15.07 -6.18 -3.37
N GLY A 351 -15.63 -6.84 -4.39
CA GLY A 351 -14.98 -7.93 -5.10
C GLY A 351 -14.92 -9.21 -4.25
N ILE A 352 -14.73 -10.36 -4.90
CA ILE A 352 -14.50 -11.64 -4.22
C ILE A 352 -13.25 -12.27 -4.81
N VAL A 353 -12.29 -12.58 -3.96
CA VAL A 353 -10.99 -13.13 -4.31
C VAL A 353 -10.83 -14.48 -3.65
N LEU A 354 -10.24 -15.42 -4.35
CA LEU A 354 -9.86 -16.73 -3.84
C LEU A 354 -8.35 -16.77 -3.60
N LEU A 355 -7.94 -17.09 -2.39
CA LEU A 355 -6.58 -17.51 -2.07
C LEU A 355 -6.48 -19.04 -2.25
N GLU A 356 -5.74 -19.45 -3.28
CA GLU A 356 -5.47 -20.85 -3.62
C GLU A 356 -4.10 -21.29 -3.10
N GLY A 357 -3.89 -22.60 -2.91
CA GLY A 357 -2.60 -23.19 -2.60
C GLY A 357 -2.05 -22.91 -1.21
N ALA A 358 -2.84 -22.30 -0.31
CA ALA A 358 -2.46 -22.17 1.09
C ALA A 358 -2.60 -23.52 1.82
N ASP A 359 -1.76 -23.74 2.83
CA ASP A 359 -1.92 -24.85 3.78
C ASP A 359 -3.12 -24.55 4.71
N LEU A 360 -4.25 -25.18 4.42
CA LEU A 360 -5.50 -24.96 5.14
C LEU A 360 -5.56 -25.66 6.52
N GLN A 361 -4.61 -26.56 6.82
CA GLN A 361 -4.53 -27.20 8.13
C GLN A 361 -3.74 -26.34 9.10
N GLN A 362 -2.64 -25.78 8.63
CA GLN A 362 -1.76 -24.92 9.45
C GLN A 362 -2.09 -23.43 9.29
N LEU A 363 -3.01 -23.08 8.39
CA LEU A 363 -3.41 -21.71 8.06
C LEU A 363 -2.21 -20.82 7.77
N ARG A 364 -1.41 -21.21 6.77
CA ARG A 364 -0.22 -20.47 6.33
C ARG A 364 -0.08 -20.47 4.82
N LEU A 365 0.63 -19.48 4.31
CA LEU A 365 1.00 -19.40 2.91
C LEU A 365 2.07 -20.46 2.58
N THR A 366 2.05 -20.93 1.34
CA THR A 366 3.05 -21.83 0.75
C THR A 366 3.72 -21.14 -0.43
N PRO A 367 4.81 -21.68 -0.99
CA PRO A 367 5.40 -21.14 -2.22
C PRO A 367 4.45 -21.14 -3.43
N THR A 368 3.40 -21.94 -3.41
CA THR A 368 2.40 -22.04 -4.48
C THR A 368 1.12 -21.26 -4.21
N SER A 369 1.03 -20.59 -3.06
CA SER A 369 -0.11 -19.72 -2.73
C SER A 369 -0.21 -18.56 -3.72
N ARG A 370 -1.41 -18.34 -4.22
CA ARG A 370 -1.71 -17.24 -5.15
C ARG A 370 -3.15 -16.80 -4.97
N THR A 371 -3.45 -15.59 -5.39
CA THR A 371 -4.82 -15.09 -5.42
C THR A 371 -5.37 -15.05 -6.84
N ARG A 372 -6.67 -15.17 -6.94
CA ARG A 372 -7.42 -15.08 -8.18
C ARG A 372 -8.77 -14.44 -7.95
N ARG A 373 -9.14 -13.49 -8.80
CA ARG A 373 -10.47 -12.88 -8.79
C ARG A 373 -11.56 -13.88 -9.17
N ILE A 374 -12.65 -13.90 -8.40
CA ILE A 374 -13.86 -14.68 -8.67
C ILE A 374 -15.01 -13.78 -9.13
N ILE A 375 -15.11 -12.59 -8.51
CA ILE A 375 -16.10 -11.53 -8.83
C ILE A 375 -15.38 -10.22 -9.03
#